data_f34535e7a9f133d12a9f6f67475097d7
#
_entry.id   f34535e7a9f133d12a9f6f67475097d7
#
_cell.length_a   1.000
_cell.length_b   1.000
_cell.length_c   1.000
_cell.angle_alpha   90.00
_cell.angle_beta   90.00
_cell.angle_gamma   90.00
#
_symmetry.space_group_name_H-M   'P 1'
#
loop_
_entity.id
_entity.type
_entity.pdbx_description
1 polymer ?
#
loop_
_entity_poly.entity_id
_entity_poly.type
_entity_poly.pdbx_seq_one_letter_code
_entity_poly.pdbx_strand_id
1 'polypeptide(L)'
;FPQITLWQRPLVSIKIGGQTKEALLDTGADDTVLEEMNLPGKWKPKMIGGIGGFIKVRQYEQILIEICGKKAIGTVLVGPTPVNIIGRNMLTQLGCTLNFPISPIETVPVKLKPGMDGPKVKQWPLTEEKIKALTEICDEMEKEGKITKIGPDNPYNTPIFAIKKKDSTKWRKLVDFRELNKRTQDFWEVQLGIPHPAGLKKKKSVTVLDVGDAYFSVPLDKDFRKYTAFTIPSVNNKTPGIRYQYNVLPQGWKGSPAIFQCSMTKILEPFRKQNPDIAIYQYMDDLYVGSDLEIGQHRTKIEELREHLLKWGFTTPDKKHQKEPPFLWMGYELHPDKWTVQPIQLPEKESWTVNDIQKLVGKLNWASQIYPGIKVRQLCKLLRGAKALTDIVPLTEEAELELAENREILKEPVHGTYYDPSKELIAEIQKQEQGQWTYQIYQEPFKNLKTGKYARMRTAHTNDVKQLTEAVQKISMESIVIWGKIPKFRLPIQKETWETWWTDYWQATWIPEWEFVNTPPLVK
;
A
#
# COMPACT_ATOMS: atom_id res chain seq x y z
N PHE A 1 36.60 2.92 17.61
CA PHE A 1 36.79 4.34 17.87
C PHE A 1 35.73 4.83 18.84
N PRO A 2 36.10 5.48 19.96
CA PRO A 2 35.08 5.96 20.91
C PRO A 2 34.27 7.11 20.31
N GLN A 3 33.00 7.20 20.72
CA GLN A 3 32.17 8.33 20.34
C GLN A 3 32.71 9.60 20.99
N ILE A 4 32.82 10.67 20.21
CA ILE A 4 33.27 11.97 20.70
C ILE A 4 32.04 12.89 20.81
N THR A 5 31.79 13.42 22.01
CA THR A 5 30.74 14.40 22.26
C THR A 5 31.31 15.81 22.22
N LEU A 6 30.41 16.80 22.03
CA LEU A 6 30.86 18.18 21.80
C LEU A 6 30.70 19.10 23.02
N TRP A 7 30.56 18.53 24.24
CA TRP A 7 30.59 19.31 25.47
C TRP A 7 31.91 19.99 25.68
N GLN A 8 32.97 19.37 25.14
CA GLN A 8 34.34 19.92 25.15
C GLN A 8 34.83 19.97 23.72
N ARG A 9 35.95 20.66 23.51
CA ARG A 9 36.57 20.73 22.18
C ARG A 9 36.99 19.34 21.74
N PRO A 10 36.69 18.92 20.51
CA PRO A 10 37.04 17.59 20.01
C PRO A 10 38.54 17.52 19.63
N LEU A 11 39.40 17.51 20.64
CA LEU A 11 40.86 17.40 20.47
C LEU A 11 41.26 15.93 20.46
N VAL A 12 42.08 15.56 19.50
CA VAL A 12 42.59 14.19 19.35
C VAL A 12 44.10 14.19 19.19
N SER A 13 44.76 13.11 19.60
CA SER A 13 46.16 12.89 19.34
C SER A 13 46.35 12.36 17.94
N ILE A 14 47.20 12.99 17.15
CA ILE A 14 47.54 12.57 15.81
C ILE A 14 49.01 12.19 15.72
N LYS A 15 49.31 11.19 14.88
CA LYS A 15 50.68 10.84 14.52
C LYS A 15 50.93 11.33 13.11
N ILE A 16 51.92 12.19 12.96
CA ILE A 16 52.32 12.77 11.69
C ILE A 16 53.84 12.95 11.64
N GLY A 17 54.45 12.50 10.55
CA GLY A 17 55.90 12.66 10.36
C GLY A 17 56.76 12.14 11.52
N GLY A 18 56.33 11.07 12.18
CA GLY A 18 57.01 10.50 13.33
C GLY A 18 56.80 11.25 14.65
N GLN A 19 55.98 12.29 14.67
CA GLN A 19 55.67 13.08 15.86
C GLN A 19 54.23 12.89 16.29
N THR A 20 53.96 13.03 17.59
CA THR A 20 52.62 13.03 18.14
C THR A 20 52.21 14.47 18.47
N LYS A 21 51.07 14.92 17.94
CA LYS A 21 50.52 16.26 18.17
C LYS A 21 49.06 16.17 18.55
N GLU A 22 48.57 17.21 19.22
CA GLU A 22 47.16 17.36 19.51
C GLU A 22 46.53 18.26 18.45
N ALA A 23 45.37 17.86 17.91
CA ALA A 23 44.67 18.61 16.88
C ALA A 23 43.17 18.63 17.13
N LEU A 24 42.53 19.69 16.67
CA LEU A 24 41.06 19.88 16.74
C LEU A 24 40.43 19.29 15.50
N LEU A 25 39.40 18.45 15.68
CA LEU A 25 38.56 17.99 14.58
C LEU A 25 37.61 19.11 14.19
N ASP A 26 37.76 19.66 12.98
CA ASP A 26 37.01 20.84 12.54
C ASP A 26 36.25 20.56 11.26
N THR A 27 34.93 20.29 11.40
CA THR A 27 34.07 20.01 10.27
C THR A 27 33.81 21.25 9.41
N GLY A 28 34.06 22.44 9.95
CA GLY A 28 33.92 23.70 9.22
C GLY A 28 35.13 24.08 8.39
N ALA A 29 36.23 23.37 8.52
CA ALA A 29 37.46 23.62 7.77
C ALA A 29 37.55 22.69 6.56
N ASP A 30 37.81 23.24 5.38
CA ASP A 30 38.06 22.44 4.18
C ASP A 30 39.40 21.69 4.28
N ASP A 31 40.42 22.36 4.81
CA ASP A 31 41.77 21.89 4.79
C ASP A 31 42.30 21.57 6.19
N THR A 32 43.32 20.72 6.24
CA THR A 32 44.08 20.37 7.45
C THR A 32 45.25 21.30 7.56
N VAL A 33 45.35 22.05 8.67
CA VAL A 33 46.37 23.07 8.91
C VAL A 33 47.03 22.78 10.25
N LEU A 34 48.36 22.64 10.21
CA LEU A 34 49.14 22.36 11.41
C LEU A 34 50.12 23.51 11.71
N GLU A 35 50.43 23.68 12.99
CA GLU A 35 51.48 24.62 13.44
C GLU A 35 52.81 24.28 12.82
N GLU A 36 53.73 25.22 12.81
CA GLU A 36 55.05 25.08 12.22
C GLU A 36 55.74 23.77 12.64
N MET A 37 56.07 22.97 11.65
CA MET A 37 56.81 21.73 11.83
C MET A 37 57.53 21.36 10.53
N ASN A 38 58.48 20.47 10.62
CA ASN A 38 59.16 19.95 9.45
C ASN A 38 58.49 18.66 8.97
N LEU A 39 58.00 18.64 7.73
CA LEU A 39 57.49 17.47 7.06
C LEU A 39 58.41 17.08 5.90
N PRO A 40 58.52 15.76 5.59
CA PRO A 40 59.33 15.33 4.45
C PRO A 40 58.63 15.65 3.13
N GLY A 41 59.42 15.92 2.09
CA GLY A 41 58.91 16.10 0.75
C GLY A 41 58.85 17.54 0.27
N LYS A 42 58.39 17.70 -0.95
CA LYS A 42 58.27 19.00 -1.60
C LYS A 42 57.00 19.70 -1.15
N TRP A 43 57.07 21.03 -1.10
CA TRP A 43 55.95 21.86 -0.72
C TRP A 43 55.79 23.06 -1.65
N LYS A 44 54.61 23.63 -1.67
CA LYS A 44 54.28 24.88 -2.41
C LYS A 44 53.82 25.94 -1.44
N PRO A 45 54.18 27.21 -1.68
CA PRO A 45 53.60 28.28 -0.86
C PRO A 45 52.12 28.46 -1.23
N LYS A 46 51.27 28.72 -0.22
CA LYS A 46 49.87 28.97 -0.38
C LYS A 46 49.40 30.01 0.64
N MET A 47 48.42 30.80 0.26
CA MET A 47 47.72 31.71 1.17
C MET A 47 46.37 31.13 1.49
N ILE A 48 46.05 31.00 2.78
CA ILE A 48 44.73 30.54 3.22
C ILE A 48 44.10 31.61 4.11
N GLY A 49 42.75 31.74 4.00
CA GLY A 49 41.99 32.73 4.73
C GLY A 49 41.06 32.13 5.74
N GLY A 50 40.92 32.80 6.88
CA GLY A 50 39.92 32.50 7.90
C GLY A 50 39.40 33.80 8.46
N ILE A 51 38.62 33.74 9.52
CA ILE A 51 37.96 34.93 10.11
C ILE A 51 38.99 35.99 10.55
N GLY A 52 40.19 35.57 10.95
CA GLY A 52 41.23 36.48 11.40
C GLY A 52 42.14 37.04 10.30
N GLY A 53 41.84 36.77 9.01
CA GLY A 53 42.66 37.21 7.88
C GLY A 53 43.38 36.07 7.19
N PHE A 54 44.34 36.39 6.32
CA PHE A 54 45.11 35.41 5.54
C PHE A 54 46.43 35.08 6.20
N ILE A 55 46.82 33.82 6.15
CA ILE A 55 48.13 33.37 6.57
C ILE A 55 48.85 32.65 5.42
N LYS A 56 50.17 32.72 5.40
CA LYS A 56 51.01 32.04 4.43
C LYS A 56 51.41 30.68 4.99
N VAL A 57 51.15 29.63 4.23
CA VAL A 57 51.39 28.25 4.64
C VAL A 57 52.21 27.53 3.58
N ARG A 58 52.81 26.40 3.98
CA ARG A 58 53.48 25.47 3.07
C ARG A 58 52.52 24.31 2.82
N GLN A 59 52.23 24.04 1.56
CA GLN A 59 51.31 22.96 1.15
C GLN A 59 52.13 21.71 0.83
N TYR A 60 51.93 20.67 1.65
CA TYR A 60 52.51 19.34 1.42
C TYR A 60 51.45 18.39 0.93
N GLU A 61 51.79 17.59 -0.10
CA GLU A 61 50.87 16.61 -0.66
C GLU A 61 51.14 15.22 -0.11
N GLN A 62 50.08 14.37 -0.08
CA GLN A 62 50.15 12.96 0.29
C GLN A 62 50.85 12.69 1.61
N ILE A 63 50.47 13.41 2.64
CA ILE A 63 50.97 13.22 3.98
C ILE A 63 50.07 12.25 4.74
N LEU A 64 50.69 11.27 5.41
CA LEU A 64 49.98 10.29 6.23
C LEU A 64 49.74 10.86 7.63
N ILE A 65 48.50 10.81 8.06
CA ILE A 65 48.09 11.11 9.44
C ILE A 65 47.43 9.88 10.01
N GLU A 66 47.76 9.52 11.22
CA GLU A 66 47.12 8.42 11.95
C GLU A 66 46.41 8.96 13.20
N ILE A 67 45.14 8.63 13.35
CA ILE A 67 44.32 9.03 14.50
C ILE A 67 43.61 7.78 15.03
N CYS A 68 43.90 7.40 16.27
CA CYS A 68 43.29 6.22 16.93
C CYS A 68 43.31 4.96 16.06
N GLY A 69 44.42 4.69 15.41
CA GLY A 69 44.59 3.51 14.56
C GLY A 69 44.02 3.64 13.16
N LYS A 70 43.31 4.73 12.85
CA LYS A 70 42.81 5.01 11.51
C LYS A 70 43.77 5.93 10.77
N LYS A 71 43.93 5.67 9.48
CA LYS A 71 44.89 6.39 8.64
C LYS A 71 44.19 7.22 7.58
N ALA A 72 44.67 8.43 7.35
CA ALA A 72 44.28 9.29 6.27
C ALA A 72 45.49 9.82 5.55
N ILE A 73 45.40 9.96 4.24
CA ILE A 73 46.51 10.48 3.42
C ILE A 73 45.97 11.65 2.61
N GLY A 74 46.63 12.77 2.63
CA GLY A 74 46.23 13.91 1.83
C GLY A 74 47.09 15.14 2.06
N THR A 75 46.57 16.26 1.63
CA THR A 75 47.24 17.56 1.72
C THR A 75 47.25 18.05 3.16
N VAL A 76 48.43 18.47 3.62
CA VAL A 76 48.61 19.09 4.91
C VAL A 76 49.25 20.46 4.70
N LEU A 77 48.62 21.49 5.27
CA LEU A 77 49.17 22.85 5.25
C LEU A 77 49.85 23.13 6.57
N VAL A 78 51.05 23.73 6.49
CA VAL A 78 51.86 24.04 7.68
C VAL A 78 52.09 25.53 7.72
N GLY A 79 51.77 26.18 8.84
CA GLY A 79 51.97 27.61 9.01
C GLY A 79 51.53 28.13 10.37
N PRO A 80 51.47 29.45 10.55
CA PRO A 80 51.17 30.09 11.84
C PRO A 80 49.68 30.05 12.18
N THR A 81 49.15 28.84 12.34
CA THR A 81 47.76 28.67 12.82
C THR A 81 47.77 28.69 14.35
N PRO A 82 46.74 29.25 15.01
CA PRO A 82 46.66 29.24 16.47
C PRO A 82 46.42 27.85 17.06
N VAL A 83 45.87 26.92 16.26
CA VAL A 83 45.60 25.55 16.70
C VAL A 83 45.74 24.60 15.51
N ASN A 84 46.21 23.36 15.78
CA ASN A 84 46.23 22.32 14.77
C ASN A 84 44.81 21.91 14.43
N ILE A 85 44.46 21.90 13.14
CA ILE A 85 43.14 21.64 12.65
C ILE A 85 43.14 20.47 11.68
N ILE A 86 42.30 19.49 11.93
CA ILE A 86 42.01 18.41 10.98
C ILE A 86 40.70 18.79 10.24
N GLY A 87 40.82 19.09 8.96
CA GLY A 87 39.73 19.53 8.12
C GLY A 87 39.01 18.38 7.40
N ARG A 88 38.04 18.71 6.58
CA ARG A 88 37.18 17.74 5.89
C ARG A 88 37.95 16.82 4.94
N ASN A 89 39.04 17.28 4.35
CA ASN A 89 39.86 16.42 3.47
C ASN A 89 40.36 15.14 4.16
N MET A 90 40.61 15.21 5.47
CA MET A 90 41.05 14.06 6.28
C MET A 90 39.87 13.42 7.00
N LEU A 91 38.90 14.20 7.50
CA LEU A 91 37.74 13.69 8.25
C LEU A 91 36.89 12.71 7.42
N THR A 92 36.73 12.96 6.12
CA THR A 92 36.02 12.05 5.23
C THR A 92 36.69 10.68 5.14
N GLN A 93 38.00 10.65 5.03
CA GLN A 93 38.76 9.40 5.00
C GLN A 93 38.72 8.64 6.33
N LEU A 94 38.62 9.36 7.43
CA LEU A 94 38.49 8.78 8.77
C LEU A 94 37.08 8.27 9.06
N GLY A 95 36.13 8.52 8.15
CA GLY A 95 34.74 8.11 8.34
C GLY A 95 33.99 8.97 9.35
N CYS A 96 34.41 10.22 9.56
CA CYS A 96 33.75 11.14 10.48
C CYS A 96 32.39 11.56 9.95
N THR A 97 31.36 11.51 10.80
CA THR A 97 30.01 11.94 10.49
C THR A 97 29.46 12.80 11.63
N LEU A 98 28.49 13.67 11.31
CA LEU A 98 27.71 14.39 12.31
C LEU A 98 26.40 13.65 12.51
N ASN A 99 26.15 13.22 13.74
CA ASN A 99 24.93 12.50 14.07
C ASN A 99 24.07 13.34 14.99
N PHE A 100 22.85 13.61 14.55
CA PHE A 100 21.85 14.32 15.33
C PHE A 100 20.83 13.29 15.81
N PRO A 101 20.97 12.72 17.02
CA PRO A 101 20.04 11.72 17.50
C PRO A 101 18.64 12.30 17.58
N ILE A 102 17.68 11.60 16.99
CA ILE A 102 16.28 11.95 17.10
C ILE A 102 15.86 11.62 18.54
N SER A 103 15.17 12.57 19.19
CA SER A 103 14.59 12.30 20.51
C SER A 103 13.68 11.07 20.41
N PRO A 104 13.78 10.09 21.33
CA PRO A 104 12.92 8.91 21.28
C PRO A 104 11.46 9.32 21.27
N ILE A 105 10.72 8.90 20.26
CA ILE A 105 9.28 9.03 20.21
C ILE A 105 8.72 7.92 21.09
N GLU A 106 7.80 8.27 21.99
CA GLU A 106 7.13 7.27 22.82
C GLU A 106 6.29 6.34 21.96
N THR A 107 6.46 5.03 22.15
CA THR A 107 5.70 4.03 21.38
C THR A 107 4.32 3.81 22.00
N VAL A 108 3.34 3.52 21.16
CA VAL A 108 2.00 3.14 21.61
C VAL A 108 2.02 1.65 21.95
N PRO A 109 1.64 1.24 23.18
CA PRO A 109 1.59 -0.17 23.53
C PRO A 109 0.60 -0.92 22.65
N VAL A 110 1.01 -2.08 22.14
CA VAL A 110 0.18 -2.94 21.28
C VAL A 110 0.16 -4.35 21.87
N LYS A 111 -1.02 -4.95 21.91
CA LYS A 111 -1.19 -6.32 22.37
C LYS A 111 -1.97 -7.13 21.35
N LEU A 112 -1.67 -8.40 21.28
CA LEU A 112 -2.48 -9.36 20.55
C LEU A 112 -3.83 -9.54 21.25
N LYS A 113 -4.83 -9.98 20.50
CA LYS A 113 -6.13 -10.37 21.04
C LYS A 113 -5.95 -11.41 22.14
N PRO A 114 -6.70 -11.31 23.28
CA PRO A 114 -6.54 -12.25 24.38
C PRO A 114 -6.65 -13.72 23.94
N GLY A 115 -5.71 -14.54 24.40
CA GLY A 115 -5.66 -15.96 24.07
C GLY A 115 -5.08 -16.31 22.71
N MET A 116 -4.61 -15.31 21.95
CA MET A 116 -3.99 -15.52 20.65
C MET A 116 -2.48 -15.33 20.73
N ASP A 117 -1.76 -16.15 19.96
CA ASP A 117 -0.33 -16.00 19.73
C ASP A 117 -0.07 -15.27 18.41
N GLY A 118 1.20 -14.98 18.09
CA GLY A 118 1.57 -14.33 16.85
C GLY A 118 1.40 -15.22 15.61
N PRO A 119 1.49 -14.63 14.41
CA PRO A 119 1.28 -15.38 13.18
C PRO A 119 2.45 -16.30 12.88
N LYS A 120 2.14 -17.49 12.36
CA LYS A 120 3.11 -18.51 11.96
C LYS A 120 2.76 -19.01 10.56
N VAL A 121 2.80 -18.10 9.58
CA VAL A 121 2.41 -18.38 8.21
C VAL A 121 3.65 -18.65 7.37
N LYS A 122 3.65 -19.75 6.65
CA LYS A 122 4.79 -20.18 5.85
C LYS A 122 5.02 -19.23 4.66
N GLN A 123 6.29 -18.90 4.42
CA GLN A 123 6.69 -18.14 3.25
C GLN A 123 6.58 -18.99 1.98
N TRP A 124 5.94 -18.43 0.94
CA TRP A 124 5.86 -19.04 -0.37
C TRP A 124 7.20 -19.02 -1.09
N PRO A 125 7.50 -20.02 -1.93
CA PRO A 125 8.64 -19.92 -2.84
C PRO A 125 8.48 -18.73 -3.77
N LEU A 126 9.57 -18.02 -4.01
CA LEU A 126 9.61 -16.86 -4.89
C LEU A 126 10.61 -17.08 -6.02
N THR A 127 10.39 -16.40 -7.16
CA THR A 127 11.33 -16.44 -8.27
C THR A 127 12.63 -15.74 -7.89
N GLU A 128 13.72 -16.10 -8.55
CA GLU A 128 15.03 -15.50 -8.31
C GLU A 128 15.00 -13.97 -8.49
N GLU A 129 14.29 -13.48 -9.50
CA GLU A 129 14.12 -12.03 -9.76
C GLU A 129 13.46 -11.32 -8.57
N LYS A 130 12.40 -11.91 -8.02
CA LYS A 130 11.68 -11.34 -6.87
C LYS A 130 12.51 -11.39 -5.60
N ILE A 131 13.23 -12.48 -5.38
CA ILE A 131 14.14 -12.60 -4.23
C ILE A 131 15.23 -11.53 -4.29
N LYS A 132 15.81 -11.30 -5.45
CA LYS A 132 16.82 -10.25 -5.65
C LYS A 132 16.26 -8.88 -5.34
N ALA A 133 15.06 -8.57 -5.86
CA ALA A 133 14.39 -7.30 -5.61
C ALA A 133 14.11 -7.09 -4.12
N LEU A 134 13.59 -8.10 -3.44
CA LEU A 134 13.31 -8.03 -2.01
C LEU A 134 14.57 -7.90 -1.17
N THR A 135 15.64 -8.57 -1.58
CA THR A 135 16.94 -8.46 -0.90
C THR A 135 17.46 -7.02 -0.94
N GLU A 136 17.39 -6.38 -2.10
CA GLU A 136 17.80 -4.98 -2.26
C GLU A 136 16.92 -4.03 -1.43
N ILE A 137 15.62 -4.24 -1.44
CA ILE A 137 14.68 -3.42 -0.66
C ILE A 137 14.95 -3.58 0.84
N CYS A 138 15.13 -4.80 1.32
CA CYS A 138 15.36 -5.05 2.74
C CYS A 138 16.73 -4.57 3.21
N ASP A 139 17.77 -4.66 2.37
CA ASP A 139 19.08 -4.08 2.69
C ASP A 139 18.98 -2.59 2.94
N GLU A 140 18.25 -1.88 2.08
CA GLU A 140 18.04 -0.44 2.24
C GLU A 140 17.21 -0.14 3.48
N MET A 141 16.14 -0.89 3.71
CA MET A 141 15.32 -0.71 4.91
C MET A 141 16.12 -0.96 6.20
N GLU A 142 16.98 -1.96 6.19
CA GLU A 142 17.86 -2.24 7.35
C GLU A 142 18.81 -1.08 7.61
N LYS A 143 19.45 -0.53 6.56
CA LYS A 143 20.35 0.62 6.67
C LYS A 143 19.64 1.85 7.23
N GLU A 144 18.36 2.02 6.90
CA GLU A 144 17.54 3.13 7.39
C GLU A 144 16.96 2.88 8.78
N GLY A 145 17.22 1.74 9.38
CA GLY A 145 16.73 1.41 10.72
C GLY A 145 15.27 0.96 10.80
N LYS A 146 14.63 0.72 9.66
CA LYS A 146 13.21 0.32 9.60
C LYS A 146 13.00 -1.12 10.01
N ILE A 147 13.96 -1.98 9.70
CA ILE A 147 13.94 -3.41 10.03
C ILE A 147 15.29 -3.84 10.60
N THR A 148 15.30 -4.95 11.33
CA THR A 148 16.49 -5.53 11.93
C THR A 148 16.51 -7.03 11.65
N LYS A 149 17.68 -7.57 11.33
CA LYS A 149 17.86 -9.02 11.21
C LYS A 149 17.64 -9.70 12.56
N ILE A 150 16.95 -10.84 12.52
CA ILE A 150 16.67 -11.64 13.71
C ILE A 150 17.20 -13.05 13.56
N GLY A 151 17.42 -13.70 14.69
CA GLY A 151 17.91 -15.07 14.74
C GLY A 151 16.77 -16.09 14.59
N PRO A 152 17.14 -17.39 14.67
CA PRO A 152 16.19 -18.49 14.51
C PRO A 152 15.26 -18.68 15.71
N ASP A 153 15.48 -17.97 16.81
CA ASP A 153 14.69 -18.13 18.04
C ASP A 153 13.26 -17.60 17.92
N ASN A 154 13.02 -16.70 16.97
CA ASN A 154 11.69 -16.15 16.73
C ASN A 154 10.84 -17.16 15.95
N PRO A 155 9.73 -17.67 16.55
CA PRO A 155 8.91 -18.67 15.88
C PRO A 155 7.90 -18.10 14.90
N TYR A 156 7.75 -16.78 14.85
CA TYR A 156 6.70 -16.13 14.06
C TYR A 156 7.15 -15.88 12.63
N ASN A 157 6.18 -15.84 11.72
CA ASN A 157 6.43 -15.49 10.34
C ASN A 157 5.18 -14.98 9.64
N THR A 158 5.38 -13.98 8.79
CA THR A 158 4.38 -13.43 7.90
C THR A 158 4.93 -13.48 6.47
N PRO A 159 4.14 -13.94 5.49
CA PRO A 159 4.62 -14.04 4.10
C PRO A 159 4.86 -12.67 3.48
N ILE A 160 5.84 -12.60 2.58
CA ILE A 160 6.11 -11.40 1.79
C ILE A 160 6.07 -11.74 0.30
N PHE A 161 5.77 -10.72 -0.50
CA PHE A 161 5.72 -10.80 -1.95
C PHE A 161 6.40 -9.57 -2.55
N ALA A 162 6.81 -9.68 -3.80
CA ALA A 162 7.25 -8.54 -4.58
C ALA A 162 6.21 -8.26 -5.67
N ILE A 163 5.73 -7.04 -5.73
CA ILE A 163 4.75 -6.60 -6.73
C ILE A 163 5.28 -5.37 -7.47
N LYS A 164 4.72 -5.12 -8.64
CA LYS A 164 4.97 -3.89 -9.39
C LYS A 164 3.68 -3.08 -9.41
N LYS A 165 3.75 -1.83 -8.98
CA LYS A 165 2.60 -0.93 -9.09
C LYS A 165 2.35 -0.54 -10.54
N LYS A 166 1.14 -0.09 -10.84
CA LYS A 166 0.77 0.45 -12.16
C LYS A 166 1.80 1.48 -12.62
N ASP A 167 2.24 1.34 -13.86
CA ASP A 167 3.17 2.24 -14.55
C ASP A 167 4.54 2.39 -13.89
N SER A 168 4.91 1.46 -13.00
CA SER A 168 6.23 1.45 -12.39
C SER A 168 7.03 0.23 -12.85
N THR A 169 8.31 0.45 -13.12
CA THR A 169 9.27 -0.63 -13.35
C THR A 169 9.92 -1.10 -12.05
N LYS A 170 9.63 -0.39 -10.94
CA LYS A 170 10.21 -0.70 -9.64
C LYS A 170 9.40 -1.75 -8.91
N TRP A 171 10.10 -2.69 -8.30
CA TRP A 171 9.50 -3.65 -7.39
C TRP A 171 9.12 -2.98 -6.08
N ARG A 172 7.99 -3.39 -5.53
CA ARG A 172 7.53 -2.99 -4.20
C ARG A 172 7.36 -4.24 -3.35
N LYS A 173 7.81 -4.15 -2.10
CA LYS A 173 7.56 -5.20 -1.11
C LYS A 173 6.13 -5.12 -0.62
N LEU A 174 5.43 -6.25 -0.64
CA LEU A 174 4.10 -6.40 -0.07
C LEU A 174 4.17 -7.45 1.03
N VAL A 175 3.76 -7.08 2.23
CA VAL A 175 3.69 -8.00 3.36
C VAL A 175 2.24 -8.42 3.57
N ASP A 176 2.00 -9.73 3.62
CA ASP A 176 0.66 -10.25 3.84
C ASP A 176 0.36 -10.33 5.33
N PHE A 177 -0.06 -9.21 5.89
CA PHE A 177 -0.39 -9.10 7.31
C PHE A 177 -1.83 -9.54 7.66
N ARG A 178 -2.52 -10.25 6.76
CA ARG A 178 -3.92 -10.67 7.04
C ARG A 178 -4.04 -11.40 8.38
N GLU A 179 -3.13 -12.32 8.66
CA GLU A 179 -3.17 -13.09 9.90
C GLU A 179 -2.85 -12.23 11.12
N LEU A 180 -1.81 -11.39 11.05
CA LEU A 180 -1.49 -10.46 12.14
C LEU A 180 -2.63 -9.45 12.36
N ASN A 181 -3.24 -8.97 11.29
CA ASN A 181 -4.38 -8.04 11.38
C ASN A 181 -5.54 -8.66 12.16
N LYS A 182 -5.86 -9.92 11.91
CA LYS A 182 -6.90 -10.65 12.67
C LYS A 182 -6.55 -10.77 14.14
N ARG A 183 -5.29 -11.03 14.45
CA ARG A 183 -4.81 -11.25 15.83
C ARG A 183 -4.63 -9.97 16.62
N THR A 184 -4.70 -8.80 15.95
CA THR A 184 -4.68 -7.48 16.59
C THR A 184 -6.00 -6.73 16.42
N GLN A 185 -7.06 -7.39 15.97
CA GLN A 185 -8.33 -6.75 15.58
C GLN A 185 -8.94 -5.91 16.70
N ASP A 186 -8.94 -6.38 17.94
CA ASP A 186 -9.49 -5.60 19.07
C ASP A 186 -8.78 -4.27 19.26
N PHE A 187 -7.46 -4.25 19.01
CA PHE A 187 -6.67 -3.04 19.17
C PHE A 187 -7.09 -1.95 18.17
N TRP A 188 -7.14 -2.28 16.86
CA TRP A 188 -7.40 -1.25 15.87
C TRP A 188 -8.90 -0.94 15.65
N GLU A 189 -9.81 -1.85 15.97
CA GLU A 189 -11.27 -1.60 15.86
C GLU A 189 -11.83 -0.87 17.08
N VAL A 190 -11.52 -1.36 18.29
CA VAL A 190 -12.16 -0.89 19.52
C VAL A 190 -11.49 0.35 20.08
N GLN A 191 -10.16 0.40 20.05
CA GLN A 191 -9.41 1.47 20.72
C GLN A 191 -9.11 2.67 19.82
N LEU A 192 -8.90 2.46 18.52
CA LEU A 192 -8.41 3.46 17.58
C LEU A 192 -9.19 3.45 16.25
N GLY A 193 -10.52 3.32 16.29
CA GLY A 193 -11.34 3.34 15.09
C GLY A 193 -11.19 4.63 14.28
N ILE A 194 -11.07 4.51 12.97
CA ILE A 194 -11.00 5.65 12.05
C ILE A 194 -12.41 5.90 11.49
N PRO A 195 -12.98 7.12 11.68
CA PRO A 195 -14.32 7.41 11.16
C PRO A 195 -14.34 7.43 9.64
N HIS A 196 -15.37 6.81 9.06
CA HIS A 196 -15.61 6.78 7.62
C HIS A 196 -16.60 7.87 7.22
N PRO A 197 -16.23 8.82 6.34
CA PRO A 197 -17.14 9.87 5.91
C PRO A 197 -18.20 9.33 4.96
N ALA A 198 -19.47 9.44 5.35
CA ALA A 198 -20.59 8.96 4.54
C ALA A 198 -20.70 9.68 3.19
N GLY A 199 -20.17 10.89 3.09
CA GLY A 199 -20.22 11.69 1.87
C GLY A 199 -19.23 11.27 0.79
N LEU A 200 -18.24 10.43 1.11
CA LEU A 200 -17.20 10.06 0.15
C LEU A 200 -17.78 9.34 -1.07
N LYS A 201 -18.74 8.46 -0.87
CA LYS A 201 -19.39 7.71 -1.96
C LYS A 201 -20.25 8.57 -2.90
N LYS A 202 -20.54 9.81 -2.52
CA LYS A 202 -21.36 10.73 -3.32
C LYS A 202 -20.53 11.70 -4.15
N LYS A 203 -19.20 11.68 -3.98
CA LYS A 203 -18.32 12.62 -4.66
C LYS A 203 -18.19 12.31 -6.15
N LYS A 204 -17.95 13.36 -6.94
CA LYS A 204 -17.74 13.23 -8.39
C LYS A 204 -16.41 12.57 -8.73
N SER A 205 -15.37 12.86 -7.95
CA SER A 205 -14.03 12.30 -8.16
C SER A 205 -13.41 11.96 -6.83
N VAL A 206 -12.80 10.78 -6.75
CA VAL A 206 -12.01 10.33 -5.61
C VAL A 206 -10.66 9.89 -6.12
N THR A 207 -9.59 10.49 -5.58
CA THR A 207 -8.22 10.10 -5.89
C THR A 207 -7.62 9.34 -4.73
N VAL A 208 -6.88 8.30 -5.04
CA VAL A 208 -6.21 7.44 -4.06
C VAL A 208 -4.73 7.79 -4.03
N LEU A 209 -4.22 8.19 -2.86
CA LEU A 209 -2.81 8.51 -2.65
C LEU A 209 -2.18 7.50 -1.71
N ASP A 210 -1.01 6.98 -2.07
CA ASP A 210 -0.23 6.11 -1.19
C ASP A 210 0.56 6.98 -0.20
N VAL A 211 0.24 6.87 1.07
CA VAL A 211 0.89 7.61 2.16
C VAL A 211 1.62 6.69 3.13
N GLY A 212 1.87 5.45 2.73
CA GLY A 212 2.44 4.43 3.60
C GLY A 212 3.84 4.74 4.13
N ASP A 213 4.60 5.55 3.42
CA ASP A 213 5.94 5.95 3.88
C ASP A 213 5.91 6.73 5.18
N ALA A 214 4.79 7.39 5.49
CA ALA A 214 4.63 8.13 6.73
C ALA A 214 4.74 7.23 7.97
N TYR A 215 4.33 5.98 7.86
CA TYR A 215 4.37 5.03 8.98
C TYR A 215 5.80 4.73 9.44
N PHE A 216 6.75 4.80 8.53
CA PHE A 216 8.15 4.52 8.83
C PHE A 216 8.80 5.56 9.76
N SER A 217 8.16 6.70 9.95
CA SER A 217 8.64 7.74 10.88
C SER A 217 8.28 7.46 12.34
N VAL A 218 7.45 6.46 12.61
CA VAL A 218 6.93 6.15 13.94
C VAL A 218 7.47 4.79 14.41
N PRO A 219 8.14 4.74 15.58
CA PRO A 219 8.65 3.47 16.10
C PRO A 219 7.51 2.57 16.55
N LEU A 220 7.72 1.27 16.39
CA LEU A 220 6.82 0.23 16.86
C LEU A 220 7.18 -0.20 18.28
N ASP A 221 6.18 -0.46 19.11
CA ASP A 221 6.34 -1.01 20.45
C ASP A 221 7.33 -2.19 20.44
N LYS A 222 8.39 -2.09 21.24
CA LYS A 222 9.47 -3.08 21.27
C LYS A 222 8.98 -4.50 21.54
N ASP A 223 8.04 -4.67 22.45
CA ASP A 223 7.52 -5.98 22.83
C ASP A 223 6.68 -6.61 21.73
N PHE A 224 6.18 -5.82 20.79
CA PHE A 224 5.36 -6.28 19.67
C PHE A 224 6.17 -6.63 18.43
N ARG A 225 7.39 -6.13 18.30
CA ARG A 225 8.19 -6.27 17.06
C ARG A 225 8.40 -7.70 16.61
N LYS A 226 8.52 -8.63 17.54
CA LYS A 226 8.71 -10.06 17.24
C LYS A 226 7.58 -10.65 16.40
N TYR A 227 6.36 -10.11 16.50
CA TYR A 227 5.21 -10.59 15.74
C TYR A 227 5.20 -10.14 14.29
N THR A 228 6.05 -9.20 13.92
CA THR A 228 6.17 -8.70 12.55
C THR A 228 7.24 -9.42 11.73
N ALA A 229 7.78 -10.51 12.26
CA ALA A 229 8.85 -11.26 11.62
C ALA A 229 8.46 -11.77 10.24
N PHE A 230 9.40 -11.68 9.30
CA PHE A 230 9.23 -12.20 7.95
C PHE A 230 10.55 -12.77 7.44
N THR A 231 10.49 -13.48 6.31
CA THR A 231 11.63 -14.20 5.75
C THR A 231 11.75 -13.92 4.26
N ILE A 232 12.96 -13.57 3.82
CA ILE A 232 13.28 -13.62 2.39
C ILE A 232 13.78 -15.04 2.12
N PRO A 233 13.05 -15.84 1.32
CA PRO A 233 13.48 -17.20 1.05
C PRO A 233 14.71 -17.24 0.16
N SER A 234 15.46 -18.32 0.22
CA SER A 234 16.53 -18.57 -0.74
C SER A 234 15.96 -19.20 -2.01
N VAL A 235 16.73 -19.12 -3.11
CA VAL A 235 16.34 -19.73 -4.38
C VAL A 235 16.14 -21.25 -4.17
N ASN A 236 14.93 -21.73 -4.49
CA ASN A 236 14.53 -23.15 -4.30
C ASN A 236 14.71 -23.67 -2.86
N ASN A 237 14.70 -22.78 -1.87
CA ASN A 237 14.86 -23.11 -0.46
C ASN A 237 16.16 -23.92 -0.15
N LYS A 238 17.22 -23.66 -0.92
CA LYS A 238 18.50 -24.38 -0.76
C LYS A 238 19.26 -24.01 0.51
N THR A 239 19.05 -22.80 1.03
CA THR A 239 19.67 -22.32 2.26
C THR A 239 18.60 -21.72 3.16
N PRO A 240 18.87 -21.53 4.47
CA PRO A 240 17.95 -20.80 5.33
C PRO A 240 17.70 -19.41 4.80
N GLY A 241 16.45 -18.93 4.88
CA GLY A 241 16.10 -17.59 4.49
C GLY A 241 16.66 -16.53 5.44
N ILE A 242 16.69 -15.30 4.97
CA ILE A 242 17.11 -14.16 5.79
C ILE A 242 15.89 -13.64 6.54
N ARG A 243 15.99 -13.54 7.86
CA ARG A 243 14.88 -13.15 8.71
C ARG A 243 15.05 -11.74 9.26
N TYR A 244 13.93 -11.01 9.27
CA TYR A 244 13.85 -9.64 9.77
C TYR A 244 12.62 -9.46 10.65
N GLN A 245 12.62 -8.38 11.44
CA GLN A 245 11.43 -7.85 12.11
C GLN A 245 11.41 -6.34 11.95
N TYR A 246 10.22 -5.75 12.09
CA TYR A 246 10.05 -4.30 11.99
C TYR A 246 10.41 -3.58 13.29
N ASN A 247 11.02 -2.42 13.14
CA ASN A 247 11.30 -1.48 14.24
C ASN A 247 10.33 -0.30 14.21
N VAL A 248 9.61 -0.13 13.10
CA VAL A 248 8.70 0.98 12.85
C VAL A 248 7.33 0.43 12.47
N LEU A 249 6.32 1.30 12.39
CA LEU A 249 4.99 0.88 11.97
C LEU A 249 5.04 0.28 10.57
N PRO A 250 4.64 -1.00 10.41
CA PRO A 250 4.73 -1.64 9.10
C PRO A 250 3.62 -1.18 8.16
N GLN A 251 3.95 -1.07 6.88
CA GLN A 251 2.95 -0.91 5.83
C GLN A 251 2.12 -2.18 5.71
N GLY A 252 0.81 -2.04 5.53
CA GLY A 252 -0.11 -3.17 5.40
C GLY A 252 -0.63 -3.75 6.72
N TRP A 253 -0.14 -3.28 7.86
CA TRP A 253 -0.68 -3.64 9.17
C TRP A 253 -1.75 -2.62 9.57
N LYS A 254 -2.93 -3.09 9.93
CA LYS A 254 -4.06 -2.21 10.28
C LYS A 254 -3.81 -1.35 11.52
N GLY A 255 -2.89 -1.77 12.38
CA GLY A 255 -2.46 -0.96 13.51
C GLY A 255 -1.71 0.30 13.13
N SER A 256 -1.04 0.31 11.98
CA SER A 256 -0.25 1.47 11.55
C SER A 256 -1.10 2.71 11.30
N PRO A 257 -2.16 2.67 10.46
CA PRO A 257 -3.04 3.83 10.31
C PRO A 257 -3.74 4.19 11.62
N ALA A 258 -4.10 3.22 12.45
CA ALA A 258 -4.75 3.47 13.74
C ALA A 258 -3.83 4.25 14.68
N ILE A 259 -2.59 3.85 14.82
CA ILE A 259 -1.61 4.55 15.66
C ILE A 259 -1.27 5.92 15.09
N PHE A 260 -1.13 6.03 13.77
CA PHE A 260 -0.77 7.27 13.09
C PHE A 260 -1.94 8.25 12.98
N GLN A 261 -3.16 7.86 13.35
CA GLN A 261 -4.38 8.65 13.16
C GLN A 261 -4.28 10.08 13.74
N CYS A 262 -3.80 10.22 14.97
CA CYS A 262 -3.66 11.53 15.59
C CYS A 262 -2.70 12.43 14.82
N SER A 263 -1.59 11.89 14.37
CA SER A 263 -0.60 12.62 13.56
C SER A 263 -1.18 13.01 12.20
N MET A 264 -1.86 12.09 11.54
CA MET A 264 -2.48 12.37 10.24
C MET A 264 -3.56 13.44 10.36
N THR A 265 -4.37 13.41 11.41
CA THR A 265 -5.39 14.42 11.67
C THR A 265 -4.76 15.81 11.79
N LYS A 266 -3.66 15.93 12.54
CA LYS A 266 -2.93 17.20 12.69
C LYS A 266 -2.33 17.68 11.38
N ILE A 267 -1.75 16.76 10.61
CA ILE A 267 -1.12 17.08 9.32
C ILE A 267 -2.16 17.58 8.32
N LEU A 268 -3.34 16.95 8.29
CA LEU A 268 -4.41 17.29 7.35
C LEU A 268 -5.26 18.48 7.77
N GLU A 269 -5.21 18.90 9.04
CA GLU A 269 -6.07 19.96 9.56
C GLU A 269 -6.04 21.25 8.75
N PRO A 270 -4.87 21.85 8.42
CA PRO A 270 -4.85 23.07 7.61
C PRO A 270 -5.51 22.92 6.25
N PHE A 271 -5.27 21.79 5.59
CA PHE A 271 -5.87 21.51 4.28
C PHE A 271 -7.39 21.34 4.39
N ARG A 272 -7.87 20.65 5.41
CA ARG A 272 -9.31 20.46 5.64
C ARG A 272 -10.02 21.79 5.92
N LYS A 273 -9.39 22.67 6.68
CA LYS A 273 -9.95 24.01 6.99
C LYS A 273 -10.10 24.85 5.74
N GLN A 274 -9.13 24.79 4.83
CA GLN A 274 -9.18 25.54 3.57
C GLN A 274 -10.11 24.91 2.55
N ASN A 275 -10.41 23.61 2.69
CA ASN A 275 -11.20 22.84 1.73
C ASN A 275 -12.27 22.01 2.46
N PRO A 276 -13.26 22.62 3.12
CA PRO A 276 -14.21 21.88 3.97
C PRO A 276 -15.12 20.93 3.21
N ASP A 277 -15.28 21.12 1.90
CA ASP A 277 -16.13 20.27 1.05
C ASP A 277 -15.39 19.06 0.50
N ILE A 278 -14.08 18.95 0.73
CA ILE A 278 -13.29 17.82 0.31
C ILE A 278 -13.35 16.75 1.40
N ALA A 279 -13.77 15.52 1.03
CA ALA A 279 -13.79 14.38 1.94
C ALA A 279 -12.46 13.65 1.86
N ILE A 280 -11.87 13.38 3.02
CA ILE A 280 -10.60 12.66 3.12
C ILE A 280 -10.79 11.47 4.06
N TYR A 281 -10.44 10.27 3.58
CA TYR A 281 -10.51 9.04 4.36
C TYR A 281 -9.22 8.24 4.23
N GLN A 282 -8.67 7.81 5.36
CA GLN A 282 -7.49 6.96 5.40
C GLN A 282 -7.91 5.51 5.57
N TYR A 283 -7.48 4.66 4.64
CA TYR A 283 -7.66 3.21 4.74
C TYR A 283 -6.33 2.53 4.44
N MET A 284 -5.82 1.77 5.41
CA MET A 284 -4.50 1.11 5.30
C MET A 284 -3.41 2.13 4.97
N ASP A 285 -2.66 1.92 3.90
CA ASP A 285 -1.59 2.79 3.45
C ASP A 285 -2.07 3.89 2.52
N ASP A 286 -3.37 3.97 2.27
CA ASP A 286 -3.93 4.87 1.26
C ASP A 286 -4.78 5.97 1.87
N LEU A 287 -4.78 7.10 1.18
CA LEU A 287 -5.61 8.25 1.49
C LEU A 287 -6.58 8.47 0.32
N TYR A 288 -7.88 8.44 0.61
CA TYR A 288 -8.95 8.65 -0.37
C TYR A 288 -9.43 10.07 -0.28
N VAL A 289 -9.27 10.83 -1.35
CA VAL A 289 -9.58 12.27 -1.38
C VAL A 289 -10.66 12.54 -2.40
N GLY A 290 -11.85 12.89 -1.93
CA GLY A 290 -13.02 13.10 -2.78
C GLY A 290 -13.47 14.54 -2.85
N SER A 291 -13.82 15.01 -4.05
CA SER A 291 -14.38 16.35 -4.29
C SER A 291 -15.45 16.32 -5.36
N ASP A 292 -16.26 17.38 -5.38
CA ASP A 292 -17.27 17.61 -6.42
C ASP A 292 -16.80 18.63 -7.45
N LEU A 293 -15.53 18.98 -7.43
CA LEU A 293 -14.93 19.93 -8.36
C LEU A 293 -14.84 19.37 -9.78
N GLU A 294 -14.74 20.26 -10.75
CA GLU A 294 -14.41 19.87 -12.11
C GLU A 294 -13.06 19.15 -12.10
N ILE A 295 -12.85 18.20 -13.02
CA ILE A 295 -11.69 17.26 -12.94
C ILE A 295 -10.33 17.97 -12.93
N GLY A 296 -10.17 19.05 -13.67
CA GLY A 296 -8.93 19.84 -13.67
C GLY A 296 -8.67 20.51 -12.32
N GLN A 297 -9.71 21.08 -11.71
CA GLN A 297 -9.64 21.67 -10.38
C GLN A 297 -9.41 20.62 -9.30
N HIS A 298 -10.03 19.46 -9.45
CA HIS A 298 -9.81 18.34 -8.55
C HIS A 298 -8.33 17.91 -8.54
N ARG A 299 -7.74 17.75 -9.71
CA ARG A 299 -6.31 17.39 -9.86
C ARG A 299 -5.39 18.46 -9.27
N THR A 300 -5.74 19.73 -9.43
CA THR A 300 -5.00 20.83 -8.81
C THR A 300 -5.02 20.73 -7.28
N LYS A 301 -6.19 20.42 -6.71
CA LYS A 301 -6.31 20.24 -5.26
C LYS A 301 -5.53 19.02 -4.77
N ILE A 302 -5.48 17.96 -5.55
CA ILE A 302 -4.65 16.79 -5.22
C ILE A 302 -3.16 17.19 -5.19
N GLU A 303 -2.70 17.96 -6.15
CA GLU A 303 -1.31 18.45 -6.15
C GLU A 303 -1.02 19.39 -4.96
N GLU A 304 -1.96 20.24 -4.58
CA GLU A 304 -1.84 21.07 -3.37
C GLU A 304 -1.70 20.20 -2.11
N LEU A 305 -2.49 19.13 -2.01
CA LEU A 305 -2.42 18.21 -0.90
C LEU A 305 -1.08 17.47 -0.88
N ARG A 306 -0.61 17.01 -2.04
CA ARG A 306 0.69 16.34 -2.15
C ARG A 306 1.83 17.26 -1.71
N GLU A 307 1.81 18.52 -2.11
CA GLU A 307 2.79 19.52 -1.66
C GLU A 307 2.70 19.75 -0.16
N HIS A 308 1.49 19.81 0.38
CA HIS A 308 1.26 19.97 1.82
C HIS A 308 1.85 18.78 2.59
N LEU A 309 1.62 17.56 2.13
CA LEU A 309 2.19 16.35 2.74
C LEU A 309 3.72 16.33 2.64
N LEU A 310 4.25 16.81 1.53
CA LEU A 310 5.69 16.88 1.33
C LEU A 310 6.37 17.82 2.33
N LYS A 311 5.71 18.91 2.73
CA LYS A 311 6.21 19.82 3.78
C LYS A 311 6.43 19.11 5.12
N TRP A 312 5.67 18.05 5.38
CA TRP A 312 5.81 17.22 6.56
C TRP A 312 6.80 16.06 6.34
N GLY A 313 7.43 15.99 5.18
CA GLY A 313 8.39 14.95 4.84
C GLY A 313 7.77 13.69 4.25
N PHE A 314 6.50 13.72 3.88
CA PHE A 314 5.81 12.55 3.32
C PHE A 314 5.74 12.66 1.81
N THR A 315 6.46 11.78 1.14
CA THR A 315 6.40 11.67 -0.31
C THR A 315 5.20 10.83 -0.72
N THR A 316 4.49 11.30 -1.72
CA THR A 316 3.45 10.52 -2.38
C THR A 316 3.92 10.23 -3.80
N PRO A 317 3.60 9.06 -4.36
CA PRO A 317 4.04 8.74 -5.71
C PRO A 317 3.58 9.78 -6.72
N ASP A 318 4.52 10.25 -7.52
CA ASP A 318 4.20 11.12 -8.64
C ASP A 318 3.65 10.25 -9.76
N LYS A 319 2.36 10.45 -10.08
CA LYS A 319 1.73 9.76 -11.19
C LYS A 319 2.04 10.50 -12.47
N LYS A 320 2.96 9.99 -13.24
CA LYS A 320 3.14 10.44 -14.60
C LYS A 320 1.84 10.13 -15.35
N HIS A 321 1.16 11.19 -15.78
CA HIS A 321 -0.04 11.05 -16.58
C HIS A 321 0.34 10.42 -17.92
N GLN A 322 -0.14 9.23 -18.15
CA GLN A 322 -0.01 8.58 -19.45
C GLN A 322 -0.86 9.36 -20.43
N LYS A 323 -0.22 9.90 -21.48
CA LYS A 323 -0.91 10.75 -22.47
C LYS A 323 -1.64 9.95 -23.55
N GLU A 324 -1.38 8.64 -23.63
CA GLU A 324 -1.95 7.76 -24.65
C GLU A 324 -2.77 6.63 -24.03
N PRO A 325 -3.87 6.17 -24.67
CA PRO A 325 -4.61 5.00 -24.20
C PRO A 325 -3.76 3.71 -24.25
N PRO A 326 -3.99 2.75 -23.35
CA PRO A 326 -4.95 2.78 -22.25
C PRO A 326 -4.48 3.64 -21.08
N PHE A 327 -5.40 4.43 -20.54
CA PHE A 327 -5.11 5.30 -19.39
C PHE A 327 -5.11 4.49 -18.09
N LEU A 328 -4.03 3.75 -17.85
CA LEU A 328 -3.89 2.86 -16.68
C LEU A 328 -3.91 3.63 -15.35
N TRP A 329 -3.48 4.90 -15.37
CA TRP A 329 -3.52 5.78 -14.21
C TRP A 329 -4.95 6.12 -13.76
N MET A 330 -5.95 5.99 -14.63
CA MET A 330 -7.36 6.25 -14.30
C MET A 330 -7.89 5.32 -13.21
N GLY A 331 -7.23 4.20 -12.93
CA GLY A 331 -7.57 3.33 -11.81
C GLY A 331 -7.37 3.97 -10.44
N TYR A 332 -6.65 5.10 -10.37
CA TYR A 332 -6.47 5.86 -9.13
C TYR A 332 -7.45 7.03 -9.00
N GLU A 333 -8.21 7.32 -10.02
CA GLU A 333 -9.31 8.26 -10.00
C GLU A 333 -10.61 7.48 -10.10
N LEU A 334 -11.43 7.60 -9.08
CA LEU A 334 -12.72 6.92 -9.01
C LEU A 334 -13.83 7.97 -9.16
N HIS A 335 -14.97 7.57 -9.73
CA HIS A 335 -16.12 8.45 -9.92
C HIS A 335 -17.36 7.83 -9.27
N PRO A 336 -17.45 7.88 -7.92
CA PRO A 336 -18.51 7.18 -7.19
C PRO A 336 -19.92 7.60 -7.54
N ASP A 337 -20.12 8.85 -7.93
CA ASP A 337 -21.43 9.37 -8.32
C ASP A 337 -22.01 8.69 -9.55
N LYS A 338 -21.15 8.04 -10.35
CA LYS A 338 -21.55 7.30 -11.56
C LYS A 338 -21.77 5.81 -11.30
N TRP A 339 -21.51 5.34 -10.09
CA TRP A 339 -21.73 3.93 -9.77
C TRP A 339 -23.21 3.65 -9.64
N THR A 340 -23.72 2.77 -10.49
CA THR A 340 -25.13 2.41 -10.52
C THR A 340 -25.32 0.99 -10.02
N VAL A 341 -26.44 0.76 -9.33
CA VAL A 341 -26.85 -0.59 -8.96
C VAL A 341 -27.38 -1.26 -10.22
N GLN A 342 -26.94 -2.47 -10.49
CA GLN A 342 -27.43 -3.26 -11.61
C GLN A 342 -28.77 -3.90 -11.22
N PRO A 343 -29.90 -3.46 -11.79
CA PRO A 343 -31.16 -4.12 -11.50
C PRO A 343 -31.23 -5.47 -12.20
N ILE A 344 -32.04 -6.37 -11.66
CA ILE A 344 -32.38 -7.61 -12.36
C ILE A 344 -33.24 -7.21 -13.56
N GLN A 345 -32.74 -7.50 -14.76
CA GLN A 345 -33.46 -7.18 -16.00
C GLN A 345 -34.08 -8.42 -16.57
N LEU A 346 -35.33 -8.26 -17.00
CA LEU A 346 -36.06 -9.29 -17.73
C LEU A 346 -36.01 -8.98 -19.22
N PRO A 347 -35.86 -9.99 -20.08
CA PRO A 347 -35.79 -9.74 -21.52
C PRO A 347 -37.09 -9.16 -22.03
N GLU A 348 -37.01 -8.25 -23.02
CA GLU A 348 -38.13 -7.72 -23.74
C GLU A 348 -38.16 -8.37 -25.12
N LYS A 349 -39.23 -9.05 -25.46
CA LYS A 349 -39.35 -9.76 -26.72
C LYS A 349 -40.72 -9.53 -27.32
N GLU A 350 -40.78 -9.42 -28.65
CA GLU A 350 -42.01 -9.33 -29.40
C GLU A 350 -42.68 -10.70 -29.52
N SER A 351 -41.85 -11.74 -29.58
CA SER A 351 -42.29 -13.11 -29.72
C SER A 351 -41.54 -13.99 -28.73
N TRP A 352 -42.27 -14.81 -27.98
CA TRP A 352 -41.73 -15.68 -26.95
C TRP A 352 -41.84 -17.14 -27.39
N THR A 353 -40.73 -17.86 -27.32
CA THR A 353 -40.70 -19.31 -27.50
C THR A 353 -40.87 -20.00 -26.14
N VAL A 354 -41.18 -21.31 -26.18
CA VAL A 354 -41.25 -22.15 -24.98
C VAL A 354 -39.96 -22.03 -24.17
N ASN A 355 -38.81 -22.10 -24.83
CA ASN A 355 -37.52 -21.97 -24.19
C ASN A 355 -37.33 -20.60 -23.51
N ASP A 356 -37.77 -19.52 -24.18
CA ASP A 356 -37.70 -18.17 -23.60
C ASP A 356 -38.53 -18.05 -22.33
N ILE A 357 -39.71 -18.64 -22.31
CA ILE A 357 -40.59 -18.61 -21.13
C ILE A 357 -40.04 -19.47 -20.00
N GLN A 358 -39.47 -20.63 -20.32
CA GLN A 358 -38.82 -21.48 -19.30
C GLN A 358 -37.67 -20.74 -18.63
N LYS A 359 -36.83 -20.04 -19.40
CA LYS A 359 -35.75 -19.22 -18.86
C LYS A 359 -36.27 -18.06 -18.02
N LEU A 360 -37.29 -17.41 -18.48
CA LEU A 360 -37.95 -16.30 -17.77
C LEU A 360 -38.51 -16.76 -16.42
N VAL A 361 -39.23 -17.86 -16.41
CA VAL A 361 -39.80 -18.45 -15.18
C VAL A 361 -38.70 -18.85 -14.21
N GLY A 362 -37.66 -19.48 -14.70
CA GLY A 362 -36.49 -19.84 -13.88
C GLY A 362 -35.85 -18.62 -13.21
N LYS A 363 -35.66 -17.54 -13.98
CA LYS A 363 -35.08 -16.30 -13.47
C LYS A 363 -36.00 -15.61 -12.45
N LEU A 364 -37.31 -15.60 -12.70
CA LEU A 364 -38.30 -15.03 -11.77
C LEU A 364 -38.43 -15.85 -10.49
N ASN A 365 -38.36 -17.18 -10.57
CA ASN A 365 -38.33 -18.04 -9.38
C ASN A 365 -37.13 -17.75 -8.51
N TRP A 366 -35.99 -17.60 -9.14
CA TRP A 366 -34.78 -17.20 -8.45
C TRP A 366 -34.94 -15.81 -7.80
N ALA A 367 -35.44 -14.84 -8.57
CA ALA A 367 -35.67 -13.47 -8.10
C ALA A 367 -36.70 -13.40 -6.96
N SER A 368 -37.60 -14.35 -6.85
CA SER A 368 -38.62 -14.39 -5.78
C SER A 368 -38.01 -14.57 -4.39
N GLN A 369 -36.80 -15.09 -4.31
CA GLN A 369 -36.03 -15.19 -3.06
C GLN A 369 -35.57 -13.82 -2.57
N ILE A 370 -35.39 -12.89 -3.52
CA ILE A 370 -34.96 -11.52 -3.26
C ILE A 370 -36.16 -10.60 -3.12
N TYR A 371 -37.15 -10.78 -4.00
CA TYR A 371 -38.38 -9.99 -4.06
C TYR A 371 -39.58 -10.90 -3.83
N PRO A 372 -40.12 -10.99 -2.60
CA PRO A 372 -41.20 -11.92 -2.29
C PRO A 372 -42.51 -11.70 -3.05
N GLY A 373 -42.71 -10.50 -3.63
CA GLY A 373 -43.88 -10.19 -4.41
C GLY A 373 -43.91 -10.75 -5.83
N ILE A 374 -42.80 -11.33 -6.29
CA ILE A 374 -42.67 -11.93 -7.63
C ILE A 374 -43.57 -13.16 -7.74
N LYS A 375 -44.35 -13.23 -8.81
CA LYS A 375 -45.27 -14.34 -9.09
C LYS A 375 -45.01 -14.89 -10.49
N VAL A 376 -45.15 -16.20 -10.65
CA VAL A 376 -44.91 -16.89 -11.94
C VAL A 376 -46.08 -17.73 -12.40
N ARG A 377 -47.18 -17.72 -11.67
CA ARG A 377 -48.33 -18.61 -11.93
C ARG A 377 -48.87 -18.52 -13.35
N GLN A 378 -49.12 -17.33 -13.84
CA GLN A 378 -49.72 -17.14 -15.18
C GLN A 378 -48.73 -17.46 -16.28
N LEU A 379 -47.43 -17.15 -16.06
CA LEU A 379 -46.38 -17.49 -17.01
C LEU A 379 -46.13 -19.01 -17.06
N CYS A 380 -46.21 -19.71 -15.94
CA CYS A 380 -46.12 -21.18 -15.89
C CYS A 380 -47.25 -21.85 -16.64
N LYS A 381 -48.45 -21.28 -16.60
CA LYS A 381 -49.63 -21.83 -17.34
C LYS A 381 -49.38 -21.88 -18.84
N LEU A 382 -48.58 -20.96 -19.39
CA LEU A 382 -48.23 -20.93 -20.80
C LEU A 382 -47.42 -22.15 -21.24
N LEU A 383 -46.75 -22.81 -20.32
CA LEU A 383 -45.90 -23.99 -20.60
C LEU A 383 -46.71 -25.30 -20.64
N ARG A 384 -47.99 -25.28 -20.27
CA ARG A 384 -48.86 -26.46 -20.31
C ARG A 384 -49.08 -26.91 -21.76
N GLY A 385 -48.80 -28.18 -22.03
CA GLY A 385 -48.98 -28.75 -23.36
C GLY A 385 -47.94 -28.33 -24.40
N ALA A 386 -46.89 -27.68 -23.98
CA ALA A 386 -45.80 -27.29 -24.85
C ALA A 386 -45.03 -28.51 -25.36
N LYS A 387 -44.79 -28.60 -26.68
CA LYS A 387 -44.15 -29.77 -27.31
C LYS A 387 -42.69 -29.56 -27.69
N ALA A 388 -42.33 -28.38 -28.19
CA ALA A 388 -40.98 -28.08 -28.65
C ALA A 388 -40.49 -26.78 -28.06
N LEU A 389 -39.18 -26.70 -27.77
CA LEU A 389 -38.55 -25.51 -27.18
C LEU A 389 -38.58 -24.29 -28.10
N THR A 390 -38.70 -24.53 -29.42
CA THR A 390 -38.74 -23.47 -30.43
C THR A 390 -40.14 -23.00 -30.78
N ASP A 391 -41.18 -23.64 -30.23
CA ASP A 391 -42.58 -23.23 -30.48
C ASP A 391 -42.84 -21.86 -29.91
N ILE A 392 -43.52 -21.01 -30.69
CA ILE A 392 -43.92 -19.68 -30.26
C ILE A 392 -45.16 -19.80 -29.42
N VAL A 393 -45.18 -19.15 -28.26
CA VAL A 393 -46.28 -19.14 -27.33
C VAL A 393 -46.81 -17.70 -27.22
N PRO A 394 -48.08 -17.44 -27.60
CA PRO A 394 -48.65 -16.11 -27.38
C PRO A 394 -48.90 -15.90 -25.88
N LEU A 395 -48.54 -14.71 -25.38
CA LEU A 395 -48.80 -14.36 -23.99
C LEU A 395 -50.29 -14.03 -23.82
N THR A 396 -50.90 -14.60 -22.77
CA THR A 396 -52.25 -14.22 -22.37
C THR A 396 -52.22 -12.86 -21.69
N GLU A 397 -53.38 -12.18 -21.59
CA GLU A 397 -53.46 -10.90 -20.86
C GLU A 397 -52.99 -11.05 -19.41
N GLU A 398 -53.38 -12.14 -18.77
CA GLU A 398 -52.95 -12.44 -17.40
C GLU A 398 -51.43 -12.61 -17.28
N ALA A 399 -50.82 -13.26 -18.26
CA ALA A 399 -49.37 -13.45 -18.28
C ALA A 399 -48.61 -12.13 -18.56
N GLU A 400 -49.13 -11.30 -19.46
CA GLU A 400 -48.57 -9.96 -19.73
C GLU A 400 -48.66 -9.06 -18.51
N LEU A 401 -49.82 -9.10 -17.80
CA LEU A 401 -49.98 -8.33 -16.56
C LEU A 401 -49.01 -8.80 -15.47
N GLU A 402 -48.87 -10.11 -15.27
CA GLU A 402 -47.94 -10.68 -14.31
C GLU A 402 -46.52 -10.26 -14.63
N LEU A 403 -46.10 -10.32 -15.89
CA LEU A 403 -44.79 -9.89 -16.33
C LEU A 403 -44.57 -8.39 -16.08
N ALA A 404 -45.57 -7.56 -16.39
CA ALA A 404 -45.49 -6.11 -16.14
C ALA A 404 -45.38 -5.80 -14.65
N GLU A 405 -46.17 -6.47 -13.81
CA GLU A 405 -46.09 -6.30 -12.36
C GLU A 405 -44.74 -6.73 -11.80
N ASN A 406 -44.19 -7.84 -12.30
CA ASN A 406 -42.87 -8.30 -11.92
C ASN A 406 -41.76 -7.30 -12.32
N ARG A 407 -41.88 -6.68 -13.51
CA ARG A 407 -40.96 -5.63 -13.95
C ARG A 407 -40.96 -4.43 -13.01
N GLU A 408 -42.16 -4.03 -12.54
CA GLU A 408 -42.29 -2.92 -11.60
C GLU A 408 -41.67 -3.26 -10.23
N ILE A 409 -41.87 -4.48 -9.74
CA ILE A 409 -41.29 -4.95 -8.48
C ILE A 409 -39.76 -4.92 -8.57
N LEU A 410 -39.17 -5.35 -9.69
CA LEU A 410 -37.72 -5.40 -9.88
C LEU A 410 -37.06 -4.01 -10.01
N LYS A 411 -37.86 -2.95 -10.26
CA LYS A 411 -37.36 -1.57 -10.27
C LYS A 411 -37.14 -1.01 -8.87
N GLU A 412 -37.83 -1.55 -7.88
CA GLU A 412 -37.77 -1.06 -6.51
C GLU A 412 -36.54 -1.60 -5.78
N PRO A 413 -35.97 -0.83 -4.82
CA PRO A 413 -34.91 -1.34 -3.96
C PRO A 413 -35.38 -2.55 -3.16
N VAL A 414 -34.46 -3.47 -2.88
CA VAL A 414 -34.73 -4.64 -2.06
C VAL A 414 -35.16 -4.17 -0.66
N HIS A 415 -36.32 -4.67 -0.19
CA HIS A 415 -36.84 -4.30 1.12
C HIS A 415 -35.94 -4.84 2.26
N GLY A 416 -35.63 -3.97 3.24
CA GLY A 416 -34.84 -4.36 4.41
C GLY A 416 -33.35 -4.50 4.15
N THR A 417 -32.85 -3.96 3.03
CA THR A 417 -31.43 -3.97 2.73
C THR A 417 -30.78 -2.72 3.28
N TYR A 418 -30.03 -2.85 4.36
CA TYR A 418 -29.23 -1.78 4.93
C TYR A 418 -27.93 -2.39 5.48
N TYR A 419 -26.89 -1.55 5.52
CA TYR A 419 -25.59 -1.97 5.97
C TYR A 419 -25.50 -1.97 7.50
N ASP A 420 -25.06 -3.10 8.07
CA ASP A 420 -24.78 -3.25 9.49
C ASP A 420 -23.26 -3.29 9.71
N PRO A 421 -22.66 -2.25 10.31
CA PRO A 421 -21.20 -2.22 10.51
C PRO A 421 -20.64 -3.36 11.37
N SER A 422 -21.46 -4.04 12.16
CA SER A 422 -21.03 -5.15 13.02
C SER A 422 -20.91 -6.48 12.28
N LYS A 423 -21.43 -6.55 11.06
CA LYS A 423 -21.43 -7.78 10.25
C LYS A 423 -20.40 -7.71 9.12
N GLU A 424 -19.93 -8.89 8.72
CA GLU A 424 -19.00 -9.07 7.61
C GLU A 424 -19.65 -8.73 6.28
N LEU A 425 -18.89 -8.12 5.38
CA LEU A 425 -19.27 -7.95 3.97
C LEU A 425 -18.75 -9.13 3.16
N ILE A 426 -19.58 -9.64 2.26
CA ILE A 426 -19.23 -10.72 1.35
C ILE A 426 -19.42 -10.24 -0.08
N ALA A 427 -18.47 -10.56 -0.95
CA ALA A 427 -18.54 -10.29 -2.38
C ALA A 427 -18.47 -11.61 -3.15
N GLU A 428 -19.44 -11.84 -4.01
CA GLU A 428 -19.41 -12.96 -4.96
C GLU A 428 -19.16 -12.43 -6.36
N ILE A 429 -18.38 -13.17 -7.11
CA ILE A 429 -18.04 -12.82 -8.50
C ILE A 429 -18.38 -14.00 -9.38
N GLN A 430 -19.00 -13.72 -10.53
CA GLN A 430 -19.29 -14.73 -11.55
C GLN A 430 -18.67 -14.29 -12.88
N LYS A 431 -18.08 -15.25 -13.57
CA LYS A 431 -17.60 -15.04 -14.93
C LYS A 431 -18.78 -15.16 -15.90
N GLN A 432 -18.96 -14.16 -16.74
CA GLN A 432 -19.95 -14.16 -17.81
C GLN A 432 -19.26 -14.36 -19.16
N GLU A 433 -20.02 -14.32 -20.25
CA GLU A 433 -19.46 -14.45 -21.59
C GLU A 433 -18.72 -13.17 -22.02
N GLN A 434 -17.75 -13.30 -22.93
CA GLN A 434 -17.03 -12.20 -23.57
C GLN A 434 -16.22 -11.30 -22.59
N GLY A 435 -15.59 -11.91 -21.59
CA GLY A 435 -14.72 -11.18 -20.68
C GLY A 435 -15.44 -10.30 -19.69
N GLN A 436 -16.75 -10.50 -19.52
CA GLN A 436 -17.55 -9.78 -18.54
C GLN A 436 -17.61 -10.55 -17.22
N TRP A 437 -17.64 -9.78 -16.14
CA TRP A 437 -17.72 -10.31 -14.77
C TRP A 437 -18.86 -9.58 -14.05
N THR A 438 -19.67 -10.33 -13.32
CA THR A 438 -20.70 -9.74 -12.47
C THR A 438 -20.35 -9.98 -11.01
N TYR A 439 -20.79 -9.09 -10.13
CA TYR A 439 -20.56 -9.22 -8.71
C TYR A 439 -21.73 -8.73 -7.89
N GLN A 440 -21.85 -9.27 -6.69
CA GLN A 440 -22.81 -8.85 -5.67
C GLN A 440 -22.08 -8.71 -4.35
N ILE A 441 -22.39 -7.63 -3.63
CA ILE A 441 -21.86 -7.41 -2.27
C ILE A 441 -23.04 -7.46 -1.31
N TYR A 442 -22.95 -8.30 -0.30
CA TYR A 442 -24.03 -8.52 0.66
C TYR A 442 -23.49 -8.87 2.05
N GLN A 443 -24.33 -8.81 3.05
CA GLN A 443 -24.06 -9.30 4.41
C GLN A 443 -24.90 -10.53 4.71
N GLU A 444 -26.12 -10.55 4.23
CA GLU A 444 -27.02 -11.69 4.32
C GLU A 444 -27.43 -12.13 2.91
N PRO A 445 -27.57 -13.45 2.67
CA PRO A 445 -27.96 -13.95 1.34
C PRO A 445 -29.19 -13.25 0.80
N PHE A 446 -29.18 -12.97 -0.50
CA PHE A 446 -30.24 -12.33 -1.26
C PHE A 446 -30.56 -10.87 -0.89
N LYS A 447 -29.86 -10.31 0.10
CA LYS A 447 -30.01 -8.88 0.46
C LYS A 447 -28.80 -8.10 -0.02
N ASN A 448 -28.68 -7.93 -1.32
CA ASN A 448 -27.55 -7.27 -1.95
C ASN A 448 -27.49 -5.78 -1.59
N LEU A 449 -26.35 -5.36 -1.06
CA LEU A 449 -26.05 -3.94 -0.80
C LEU A 449 -25.62 -3.24 -2.08
N LYS A 450 -24.91 -3.96 -2.94
CA LYS A 450 -24.47 -3.45 -4.24
C LYS A 450 -24.30 -4.61 -5.21
N THR A 451 -24.68 -4.35 -6.46
CA THR A 451 -24.41 -5.25 -7.57
C THR A 451 -23.74 -4.46 -8.68
N GLY A 452 -22.95 -5.12 -9.51
CA GLY A 452 -22.28 -4.44 -10.59
C GLY A 452 -21.72 -5.38 -11.62
N LYS A 453 -21.17 -4.79 -12.66
CA LYS A 453 -20.45 -5.48 -13.72
C LYS A 453 -19.05 -4.91 -13.82
N TYR A 454 -18.12 -5.79 -14.10
CA TYR A 454 -16.77 -5.42 -14.45
C TYR A 454 -16.50 -5.95 -15.85
N ALA A 455 -16.22 -5.03 -16.78
CA ALA A 455 -15.78 -5.38 -18.12
C ALA A 455 -14.41 -4.75 -18.31
N ARG A 456 -13.41 -5.55 -18.59
CA ARG A 456 -12.08 -5.02 -18.78
C ARG A 456 -11.93 -4.34 -20.13
N MET A 457 -11.21 -3.20 -20.14
CA MET A 457 -10.71 -2.62 -21.37
C MET A 457 -9.69 -3.59 -21.99
N ARG A 458 -9.91 -3.92 -23.25
CA ARG A 458 -9.12 -4.87 -24.00
C ARG A 458 -7.64 -4.58 -24.01
N THR A 459 -6.86 -5.57 -23.63
CA THR A 459 -5.50 -5.73 -24.13
C THR A 459 -5.41 -7.09 -24.80
N ALA A 460 -4.55 -7.21 -25.80
CA ALA A 460 -4.46 -8.39 -26.66
C ALA A 460 -4.09 -9.69 -25.95
N HIS A 461 -3.64 -9.63 -24.68
CA HIS A 461 -3.13 -10.78 -23.92
C HIS A 461 -3.66 -10.80 -22.50
N THR A 462 -5.00 -10.87 -22.34
CA THR A 462 -5.60 -11.01 -21.01
C THR A 462 -6.01 -12.44 -20.77
N ASN A 463 -5.68 -12.96 -19.59
CA ASN A 463 -6.19 -14.24 -19.14
C ASN A 463 -7.25 -14.03 -18.03
N ASP A 464 -8.00 -15.08 -17.74
CA ASP A 464 -9.08 -15.01 -16.76
C ASP A 464 -8.59 -14.71 -15.34
N VAL A 465 -7.43 -15.23 -14.94
CA VAL A 465 -6.87 -14.96 -13.61
C VAL A 465 -6.52 -13.48 -13.45
N LYS A 466 -5.92 -12.89 -14.48
CA LYS A 466 -5.61 -11.46 -14.50
C LYS A 466 -6.86 -10.61 -14.38
N GLN A 467 -7.90 -10.94 -15.16
CA GLN A 467 -9.17 -10.22 -15.11
C GLN A 467 -9.84 -10.36 -13.75
N LEU A 468 -9.86 -11.55 -13.17
CA LEU A 468 -10.42 -11.78 -11.85
C LEU A 468 -9.66 -11.00 -10.78
N THR A 469 -8.33 -10.99 -10.84
CA THR A 469 -7.48 -10.23 -9.92
C THR A 469 -7.80 -8.73 -10.00
N GLU A 470 -7.96 -8.19 -11.18
CA GLU A 470 -8.35 -6.80 -11.38
C GLU A 470 -9.74 -6.51 -10.85
N ALA A 471 -10.69 -7.43 -11.08
CA ALA A 471 -12.05 -7.30 -10.56
C ALA A 471 -12.06 -7.27 -9.03
N VAL A 472 -11.30 -8.14 -8.38
CA VAL A 472 -11.20 -8.18 -6.92
C VAL A 472 -10.68 -6.84 -6.38
N GLN A 473 -9.65 -6.28 -7.00
CA GLN A 473 -9.08 -5.00 -6.58
C GLN A 473 -10.08 -3.85 -6.78
N LYS A 474 -10.77 -3.81 -7.91
CA LYS A 474 -11.77 -2.77 -8.19
C LYS A 474 -12.95 -2.83 -7.23
N ILE A 475 -13.50 -4.02 -7.01
CA ILE A 475 -14.62 -4.22 -6.08
C ILE A 475 -14.21 -3.83 -4.66
N SER A 476 -12.99 -4.18 -4.25
CA SER A 476 -12.45 -3.78 -2.95
C SER A 476 -12.36 -2.26 -2.81
N MET A 477 -11.90 -1.55 -3.84
CA MET A 477 -11.83 -0.09 -3.83
C MET A 477 -13.22 0.54 -3.70
N GLU A 478 -14.20 0.04 -4.44
CA GLU A 478 -15.59 0.50 -4.32
C GLU A 478 -16.10 0.30 -2.90
N SER A 479 -15.83 -0.85 -2.31
CA SER A 479 -16.24 -1.17 -0.96
C SER A 479 -15.60 -0.25 0.10
N ILE A 480 -14.32 0.06 -0.06
CA ILE A 480 -13.61 1.01 0.82
C ILE A 480 -14.29 2.39 0.76
N VAL A 481 -14.59 2.87 -0.43
CA VAL A 481 -15.24 4.17 -0.62
C VAL A 481 -16.64 4.21 -0.02
N ILE A 482 -17.43 3.14 -0.20
CA ILE A 482 -18.82 3.10 0.26
C ILE A 482 -18.92 2.80 1.75
N TRP A 483 -18.20 1.81 2.26
CA TRP A 483 -18.36 1.29 3.63
C TRP A 483 -17.10 1.39 4.51
N GLY A 484 -15.96 1.72 3.95
CA GLY A 484 -14.71 1.74 4.72
C GLY A 484 -14.19 0.36 5.09
N LYS A 485 -14.62 -0.68 4.39
CA LYS A 485 -14.23 -2.08 4.63
C LYS A 485 -14.02 -2.80 3.30
N ILE A 486 -13.22 -3.84 3.32
CA ILE A 486 -13.04 -4.75 2.18
C ILE A 486 -13.86 -6.01 2.45
N PRO A 487 -14.67 -6.48 1.50
CA PRO A 487 -15.43 -7.71 1.69
C PRO A 487 -14.54 -8.96 1.63
N LYS A 488 -15.05 -10.05 2.19
CA LYS A 488 -14.50 -11.37 1.96
C LYS A 488 -15.01 -11.87 0.62
N PHE A 489 -14.11 -12.31 -0.25
CA PHE A 489 -14.46 -12.70 -1.61
C PHE A 489 -14.74 -14.20 -1.72
N ARG A 490 -15.78 -14.52 -2.49
CA ARG A 490 -16.08 -15.87 -2.93
C ARG A 490 -15.71 -15.94 -4.41
N LEU A 491 -14.59 -16.61 -4.71
CA LEU A 491 -13.96 -16.57 -6.04
C LEU A 491 -14.32 -17.80 -6.87
N PRO A 492 -14.73 -17.63 -8.15
CA PRO A 492 -15.06 -18.74 -9.05
C PRO A 492 -13.82 -19.31 -9.73
N ILE A 493 -12.89 -19.80 -8.93
CA ILE A 493 -11.59 -20.28 -9.40
C ILE A 493 -11.11 -21.39 -8.46
N GLN A 494 -10.30 -22.28 -8.96
CA GLN A 494 -9.65 -23.28 -8.12
C GLN A 494 -8.58 -22.62 -7.25
N LYS A 495 -8.52 -23.05 -5.99
CA LYS A 495 -7.60 -22.52 -5.00
C LYS A 495 -6.15 -22.50 -5.50
N GLU A 496 -5.70 -23.63 -6.06
CA GLU A 496 -4.33 -23.79 -6.54
C GLU A 496 -4.00 -22.82 -7.68
N THR A 497 -4.93 -22.63 -8.61
CA THR A 497 -4.74 -21.71 -9.75
C THR A 497 -4.61 -20.27 -9.26
N TRP A 498 -5.49 -19.87 -8.35
CA TRP A 498 -5.46 -18.52 -7.78
C TRP A 498 -4.16 -18.26 -7.00
N GLU A 499 -3.80 -19.16 -6.10
CA GLU A 499 -2.62 -19.02 -5.26
C GLU A 499 -1.32 -18.99 -6.05
N THR A 500 -1.29 -19.64 -7.23
CA THR A 500 -0.12 -19.63 -8.10
C THR A 500 0.08 -18.26 -8.79
N TRP A 501 -0.99 -17.58 -9.17
CA TRP A 501 -0.90 -16.47 -10.12
C TRP A 501 -1.33 -15.10 -9.62
N TRP A 502 -2.10 -14.99 -8.52
CA TRP A 502 -2.69 -13.69 -8.12
C TRP A 502 -1.64 -12.61 -7.85
N THR A 503 -0.49 -12.94 -7.28
CA THR A 503 0.55 -11.96 -6.97
C THR A 503 1.16 -11.31 -8.20
N ASP A 504 1.13 -11.99 -9.34
CA ASP A 504 1.68 -11.44 -10.59
C ASP A 504 0.85 -10.26 -11.13
N TYR A 505 -0.40 -10.14 -10.71
CA TYR A 505 -1.33 -9.12 -11.18
C TYR A 505 -1.79 -8.17 -10.08
N TRP A 506 -1.28 -8.34 -8.88
CA TRP A 506 -1.70 -7.55 -7.73
C TRP A 506 -0.96 -6.21 -7.68
N GLN A 507 -1.70 -5.11 -7.44
CA GLN A 507 -1.15 -3.76 -7.40
C GLN A 507 -1.55 -2.97 -6.16
N ALA A 508 -2.47 -3.49 -5.35
CA ALA A 508 -2.94 -2.82 -4.14
C ALA A 508 -2.01 -3.05 -2.95
N THR A 509 -2.09 -2.15 -1.97
CA THR A 509 -1.30 -2.22 -0.73
C THR A 509 -1.94 -3.12 0.33
N TRP A 510 -3.20 -3.47 0.15
CA TRP A 510 -3.98 -4.34 1.02
C TRP A 510 -4.28 -5.66 0.31
N ILE A 511 -4.62 -6.68 1.08
CA ILE A 511 -4.99 -8.01 0.57
C ILE A 511 -6.30 -8.43 1.26
N PRO A 512 -7.38 -8.68 0.49
CA PRO A 512 -8.64 -9.14 1.09
C PRO A 512 -8.58 -10.62 1.48
N GLU A 513 -9.53 -11.04 2.30
CA GLU A 513 -9.77 -12.45 2.55
C GLU A 513 -10.56 -13.04 1.39
N TRP A 514 -10.31 -14.29 1.05
CA TRP A 514 -11.05 -14.99 0.01
C TRP A 514 -11.26 -16.46 0.34
N GLU A 515 -12.29 -17.01 -0.27
CA GLU A 515 -12.58 -18.43 -0.30
C GLU A 515 -12.96 -18.83 -1.72
N PHE A 516 -12.97 -20.11 -1.99
CA PHE A 516 -13.14 -20.61 -3.35
C PHE A 516 -14.45 -21.36 -3.47
N VAL A 517 -15.21 -21.08 -4.54
CA VAL A 517 -16.50 -21.70 -4.81
C VAL A 517 -16.47 -22.41 -6.15
N ASN A 518 -17.09 -23.60 -6.19
CA ASN A 518 -17.15 -24.44 -7.37
C ASN A 518 -18.48 -24.20 -8.13
N THR A 519 -18.62 -23.01 -8.72
CA THR A 519 -19.77 -22.70 -9.57
C THR A 519 -19.33 -22.58 -11.02
N PRO A 520 -19.93 -23.33 -11.97
CA PRO A 520 -19.63 -23.12 -13.39
C PRO A 520 -20.16 -21.78 -13.91
N PRO A 521 -19.47 -21.10 -14.86
CA PRO A 521 -18.18 -21.50 -15.38
C PRO A 521 -17.02 -21.14 -14.45
N LEU A 522 -16.11 -22.10 -14.23
CA LEU A 522 -14.92 -21.88 -13.41
C LEU A 522 -13.80 -21.23 -14.21
N VAL A 523 -13.01 -20.40 -13.53
CA VAL A 523 -11.77 -19.86 -14.06
C VAL A 523 -10.67 -20.90 -13.89
N LYS A 524 -10.03 -21.28 -14.98
CA LYS A 524 -8.95 -22.26 -14.97
C LYS A 524 -7.57 -21.61 -14.85
#